data_0f0e79fca6ca3fa634aa6f6cbe6a00b2
#
_entry.id   0f0e79fca6ca3fa634aa6f6cbe6a00b2
#
_cell.length_a   1.000
_cell.length_b   1.000
_cell.length_c   1.000
_cell.angle_alpha   90.00
_cell.angle_beta   90.00
_cell.angle_gamma   90.00
#
_symmetry.space_group_name_H-M   'P 1'
#
loop_
_entity.id
_entity.type
_entity.pdbx_description
1 polymer ?
#
loop_
_entity_poly.entity_id
_entity_poly.type
_entity_poly.pdbx_seq_one_letter_code
_entity_poly.pdbx_strand_id
1 'polypeptide(L)' 'MNWNDQGYLISKNRYNENSIIAELFTKKHGKISGIIFGGTSKKIKNYLQIGNKLHLNYNT' A
#
# COMPACT_ATOMS: atom_id res chain seq x y z
N MET A 1 -15.78 7.49 1.95
CA MET A 1 -15.99 6.92 0.62
C MET A 1 -14.95 5.84 0.35
N ASN A 2 -15.39 4.70 -0.16
CA ASN A 2 -14.51 3.56 -0.42
C ASN A 2 -14.38 3.33 -1.91
N TRP A 3 -13.21 2.94 -2.36
CA TRP A 3 -13.04 2.52 -3.74
C TRP A 3 -11.98 1.42 -3.83
N ASN A 4 -12.07 0.65 -4.90
CA ASN A 4 -11.14 -0.44 -5.19
C ASN A 4 -10.36 -0.11 -6.46
N ASP A 5 -9.08 -0.49 -6.47
CA ASP A 5 -8.24 -0.33 -7.64
C ASP A 5 -7.09 -1.32 -7.58
N GLN A 6 -6.34 -1.37 -8.65
CA GLN A 6 -5.09 -2.11 -8.72
C GLN A 6 -3.95 -1.12 -8.87
N GLY A 7 -2.86 -1.41 -8.22
CA GLY A 7 -1.71 -0.51 -8.30
C GLY A 7 -0.41 -1.25 -8.07
N TYR A 8 0.67 -0.60 -8.47
CA TYR A 8 2.02 -1.10 -8.25
C TYR A 8 2.63 -0.36 -7.08
N LEU A 9 3.24 -1.11 -6.18
CA LEU A 9 3.95 -0.52 -5.05
C LEU A 9 5.21 0.17 -5.53
N ILE A 10 5.31 1.47 -5.32
CA ILE A 10 6.45 2.27 -5.76
C ILE A 10 7.47 2.42 -4.64
N SER A 11 6.98 2.71 -3.44
CA SER A 11 7.87 2.90 -2.29
C SER A 11 7.13 2.54 -1.02
N LYS A 12 7.89 2.24 0.01
CA LYS A 12 7.35 1.98 1.33
C LYS A 12 8.33 2.48 2.38
N ASN A 13 7.79 3.10 3.42
CA ASN A 13 8.57 3.61 4.54
C ASN A 13 7.88 3.27 5.84
N ARG A 14 8.68 2.99 6.86
CA ARG A 14 8.12 2.71 8.17
C ARG A 14 7.52 3.98 8.76
N TYR A 15 6.27 3.88 9.19
CA TYR A 15 5.58 4.99 9.84
C TYR A 15 5.69 4.91 11.35
N ASN A 16 5.41 3.73 11.91
CA ASN A 16 5.57 3.44 13.32
C ASN A 16 5.85 1.95 13.48
N GLU A 17 5.79 1.44 14.71
CA GLU A 17 6.13 0.05 14.98
C GLU A 17 5.27 -0.95 14.22
N ASN A 18 4.02 -0.61 13.94
CA ASN A 18 3.04 -1.52 13.37
C ASN A 18 2.57 -1.12 11.98
N SER A 19 3.02 0.00 11.45
CA SER A 19 2.46 0.54 10.22
C SER A 19 3.54 1.04 9.28
N ILE A 20 3.23 1.04 8.00
CA ILE A 20 4.08 1.63 6.98
C ILE A 20 3.27 2.63 6.15
N ILE A 21 3.98 3.60 5.57
CA ILE A 21 3.42 4.46 4.54
C ILE A 21 3.84 3.88 3.20
N ALA A 22 2.86 3.58 2.36
CA ALA A 22 3.12 3.03 1.04
C ALA A 22 2.71 4.03 -0.03
N GLU A 23 3.51 4.15 -1.07
CA GLU A 23 3.15 4.89 -2.26
C GLU A 23 2.89 3.92 -3.38
N LEU A 24 1.76 4.10 -4.06
CA LEU A 24 1.34 3.20 -5.13
C LEU A 24 0.94 4.00 -6.35
N PHE A 25 1.21 3.43 -7.50
CA PHE A 25 0.72 3.97 -8.76
C PHE A 25 -0.48 3.14 -9.20
N THR A 26 -1.66 3.73 -9.11
CA THR A 26 -2.90 3.01 -9.40
C THR A 26 -3.37 3.23 -10.82
N LYS A 27 -4.18 2.30 -11.31
CA LYS A 27 -4.68 2.34 -12.67
C LYS A 27 -5.66 3.50 -12.89
N LYS A 28 -6.55 3.73 -11.91
CA LYS A 28 -7.64 4.70 -12.06
C LYS A 28 -7.42 6.01 -11.31
N HIS A 29 -6.62 5.97 -10.27
CA HIS A 29 -6.48 7.12 -9.35
C HIS A 29 -5.08 7.71 -9.35
N GLY A 30 -4.20 7.25 -10.23
CA GLY A 30 -2.84 7.75 -10.31
C GLY A 30 -2.02 7.40 -9.09
N LYS A 31 -1.09 8.26 -8.76
CA LYS A 31 -0.22 8.05 -7.61
C LYS A 31 -0.96 8.39 -6.31
N ILE A 32 -1.00 7.43 -5.42
CA ILE A 32 -1.60 7.62 -4.10
C ILE A 32 -0.62 7.21 -3.02
N SER A 33 -0.83 7.72 -1.82
CA SER A 33 -0.10 7.25 -0.64
C SER A 33 -1.11 6.95 0.47
N GLY A 34 -0.75 5.98 1.31
CA GLY A 34 -1.62 5.60 2.40
C GLY A 34 -0.87 4.84 3.47
N ILE A 35 -1.49 4.73 4.63
CA ILE A 35 -0.93 4.01 5.76
C ILE A 35 -1.49 2.60 5.75
N ILE A 36 -0.60 1.61 5.85
CA ILE A 36 -0.98 0.20 5.94
C ILE A 36 -0.72 -0.27 7.35
N PHE A 37 -1.79 -0.51 8.09
CA PHE A 37 -1.70 -1.02 9.45
C PHE A 37 -1.31 -2.49 9.44
N GLY A 38 -0.39 -2.85 10.33
CA GLY A 38 0.14 -4.21 10.34
C GLY A 38 1.17 -4.48 9.24
N GLY A 39 1.58 -3.45 8.50
CA GLY A 39 2.51 -3.60 7.38
C GLY A 39 3.90 -4.06 7.77
N THR A 40 4.24 -4.02 9.07
CA THR A 40 5.52 -4.50 9.56
C THR A 40 5.50 -5.98 9.92
N SER A 41 4.33 -6.65 9.89
CA SER A 41 4.27 -8.08 10.15
C SER A 41 4.96 -8.85 9.03
N LYS A 42 5.53 -10.00 9.37
CA LYS A 42 6.27 -10.81 8.41
C LYS A 42 5.41 -11.21 7.21
N LYS A 43 4.17 -11.58 7.45
CA LYS A 43 3.23 -11.98 6.41
C LYS A 43 2.95 -10.85 5.43
N ILE A 44 2.69 -9.65 5.95
CA ILE A 44 2.39 -8.48 5.13
C ILE A 44 3.67 -7.99 4.43
N LYS A 45 4.80 -8.06 5.10
CA LYS A 45 6.08 -7.67 4.53
C LYS A 45 6.41 -8.44 3.25
N ASN A 46 6.13 -9.73 3.23
CA ASN A 46 6.36 -10.55 2.04
C ASN A 46 5.43 -10.15 0.90
N TYR A 47 4.25 -9.69 1.21
CA TYR A 47 3.27 -9.24 0.23
C TYR A 47 3.63 -7.86 -0.35
N LEU A 48 4.19 -6.98 0.48
CA LEU A 48 4.48 -5.59 0.11
C LEU A 48 5.90 -5.46 -0.46
N GLN A 49 6.10 -5.97 -1.66
CA GLN A 49 7.37 -5.83 -2.35
C GLN A 49 7.28 -4.77 -3.44
N ILE A 50 8.33 -3.97 -3.56
CA ILE A 50 8.40 -2.91 -4.57
C ILE A 50 8.25 -3.55 -5.96
N GLY A 51 7.36 -2.97 -6.76
CA GLY A 51 7.06 -3.47 -8.10
C GLY A 51 5.94 -4.48 -8.17
N ASN A 52 5.48 -5.01 -7.03
CA ASN A 52 4.36 -5.93 -7.03
C ASN A 52 3.05 -5.21 -7.31
N LYS A 53 2.19 -5.87 -8.05
CA LYS A 53 0.84 -5.41 -8.29
C LYS A 53 -0.06 -5.82 -7.14
N LEU A 54 -0.77 -4.86 -6.58
CA LEU A 54 -1.61 -5.07 -5.41
C LEU A 54 -3.05 -4.69 -5.70
N HIS A 55 -3.97 -5.40 -5.06
CA HIS A 55 -5.37 -5.01 -4.99
C HIS A 55 -5.55 -4.08 -3.80
N LEU A 56 -6.19 -2.94 -4.05
CA LEU A 56 -6.33 -1.90 -3.06
C LEU A 56 -7.79 -1.71 -2.67
N ASN A 57 -8.01 -1.63 -1.37
CA ASN A 57 -9.26 -1.20 -0.76
C ASN A 57 -8.97 0.10 -0.03
N TYR A 58 -9.43 1.21 -0.58
CA TYR A 58 -9.09 2.51 -0.04
C TYR A 58 -10.28 3.13 0.67
N ASN A 59 -10.09 3.48 1.93
CA ASN A 59 -11.08 4.19 2.73
C ASN A 59 -10.67 5.65 2.89
N THR A 60 -11.56 6.53 2.54
CA THR A 60 -11.34 7.97 2.73
C THR A 60 -12.39 8.59 3.63
#